data_fe57e74a97c004b33ec2a79782986d94
#
_entry.id   fe57e74a97c004b33ec2a79782986d94
#
_cell.length_a   1.000
_cell.length_b   1.000
_cell.length_c   1.000
_cell.angle_alpha   90.00
_cell.angle_beta   90.00
_cell.angle_gamma   90.00
#
_symmetry.space_group_name_H-M   'P 1'
#
loop_
_entity.id
_entity.type
_entity.pdbx_description
1 polymer ?
#
loop_
_entity_poly.entity_id
_entity_poly.type
_entity_poly.pdbx_seq_one_letter_code
_entity_poly.pdbx_strand_id
1 'polypeptide(L)'
;MRLYLTGLFLLGTAWISGCTGMATHELESLPVSDNNAVAVLADAARADAANGKLDAAVASFERALRIEPRNPALWHELAKLRLQQGQYQQAEGLAARSNGWAGGNKALRAGNWRIIGQARLKRGDYPGAQSAFDKAAEQAN
;
A
#
# COMPACT_ATOMS: atom_id res chain seq x y z
N MET A 1 -30.84 -50.84 50.29
CA MET A 1 -30.71 -52.05 49.48
C MET A 1 -30.60 -51.65 48.01
N ARG A 2 -29.44 -51.91 47.42
CA ARG A 2 -29.12 -52.05 45.99
C ARG A 2 -29.34 -50.79 45.10
N LEU A 3 -28.31 -50.16 44.68
CA LEU A 3 -27.24 -50.53 43.70
C LEU A 3 -27.67 -50.46 42.23
N TYR A 4 -26.80 -49.80 41.52
CA TYR A 4 -26.38 -49.94 40.09
C TYR A 4 -27.03 -48.92 39.18
N LEU A 5 -26.41 -48.38 38.18
CA LEU A 5 -25.09 -48.57 37.58
C LEU A 5 -24.86 -47.42 36.62
N THR A 6 -23.71 -46.86 36.67
CA THR A 6 -22.83 -46.49 35.54
C THR A 6 -23.47 -46.19 34.20
N GLY A 7 -23.24 -45.02 33.73
CA GLY A 7 -23.38 -44.62 32.34
C GLY A 7 -22.43 -43.49 32.05
N LEU A 8 -21.13 -43.82 31.99
CA LEU A 8 -20.07 -42.95 31.53
C LEU A 8 -20.20 -42.79 30.01
N PHE A 9 -20.76 -41.66 29.55
CA PHE A 9 -20.68 -41.29 28.15
C PHE A 9 -19.69 -40.17 27.98
N LEU A 10 -18.45 -40.55 27.68
CA LEU A 10 -17.42 -39.67 27.16
C LEU A 10 -17.78 -39.28 25.74
N LEU A 11 -18.47 -38.16 25.58
CA LEU A 11 -18.56 -37.51 24.29
C LEU A 11 -17.33 -36.61 24.13
N GLY A 12 -16.34 -37.19 23.48
CA GLY A 12 -15.20 -36.46 22.99
C GLY A 12 -15.64 -35.40 21.96
N THR A 13 -15.71 -34.17 22.39
CA THR A 13 -15.82 -33.04 21.47
C THR A 13 -14.46 -32.84 20.82
N ALA A 14 -14.33 -33.40 19.62
CA ALA A 14 -13.21 -33.06 18.74
C ALA A 14 -13.33 -31.58 18.36
N TRP A 15 -12.50 -30.76 18.98
CA TRP A 15 -12.27 -29.40 18.55
C TRP A 15 -11.48 -29.44 17.24
N ILE A 16 -12.21 -29.39 16.12
CA ILE A 16 -11.58 -29.13 14.84
C ILE A 16 -11.24 -27.63 14.85
N SER A 17 -10.04 -27.32 15.29
CA SER A 17 -9.44 -26.01 15.06
C SER A 17 -9.18 -25.90 13.56
N GLY A 18 -10.20 -25.50 12.82
CA GLY A 18 -10.06 -25.04 11.47
C GLY A 18 -9.31 -23.71 11.49
N CYS A 19 -7.99 -23.76 11.45
CA CYS A 19 -7.20 -22.63 10.96
C CYS A 19 -7.58 -22.44 9.50
N THR A 20 -8.65 -21.67 9.24
CA THR A 20 -8.78 -21.00 7.97
C THR A 20 -7.62 -20.01 7.91
N GLY A 21 -6.48 -20.47 7.38
CA GLY A 21 -5.47 -19.58 6.88
C GLY A 21 -6.17 -18.65 5.90
N MET A 22 -6.47 -17.44 6.34
CA MET A 22 -6.64 -16.36 5.39
C MET A 22 -5.33 -16.33 4.61
N ALA A 23 -5.38 -16.87 3.40
CA ALA A 23 -4.41 -16.53 2.38
C ALA A 23 -4.54 -15.00 2.25
N THR A 24 -3.74 -14.29 3.02
CA THR A 24 -3.38 -12.95 2.62
C THR A 24 -2.81 -13.14 1.23
N HIS A 25 -3.60 -12.81 0.21
CA HIS A 25 -3.05 -12.49 -1.07
C HIS A 25 -2.03 -11.39 -0.76
N GLU A 26 -0.81 -11.83 -0.52
CA GLU A 26 0.36 -11.03 -0.69
C GLU A 26 0.20 -10.53 -2.12
N LEU A 27 -0.27 -9.30 -2.25
CA LEU A 27 -0.21 -8.57 -3.51
C LEU A 27 1.28 -8.56 -3.81
N GLU A 28 1.68 -9.57 -4.56
CA GLU A 28 3.02 -9.67 -5.13
C GLU A 28 3.23 -8.33 -5.80
N SER A 29 3.95 -7.45 -5.11
CA SER A 29 4.15 -6.09 -5.57
C SER A 29 4.86 -6.21 -6.90
N LEU A 30 4.16 -5.90 -7.98
CA LEU A 30 4.74 -5.87 -9.31
C LEU A 30 6.09 -5.17 -9.23
N PRO A 31 7.12 -5.70 -9.89
CA PRO A 31 8.44 -5.09 -9.85
C PRO A 31 8.32 -3.63 -10.32
N VAL A 32 8.86 -2.74 -9.52
CA VAL A 32 8.83 -1.29 -9.81
C VAL A 32 9.60 -0.97 -11.09
N SER A 33 10.54 -1.83 -11.46
CA SER A 33 11.41 -1.66 -12.62
C SER A 33 12.07 -2.99 -13.02
N ASP A 34 12.34 -3.15 -14.29
CA ASP A 34 13.17 -4.23 -14.83
C ASP A 34 14.68 -3.96 -14.62
N ASN A 35 15.04 -2.75 -14.24
CA ASN A 35 16.41 -2.39 -13.89
C ASN A 35 16.74 -2.91 -12.48
N ASN A 36 17.68 -3.88 -12.42
CA ASN A 36 18.05 -4.51 -11.15
C ASN A 36 18.53 -3.52 -10.08
N ALA A 37 19.26 -2.48 -10.45
CA ALA A 37 19.73 -1.46 -9.49
C ALA A 37 18.55 -0.68 -8.90
N VAL A 38 17.55 -0.35 -9.72
CA VAL A 38 16.33 0.31 -9.29
C VAL A 38 15.49 -0.62 -8.43
N ALA A 39 15.33 -1.88 -8.81
CA ALA A 39 14.59 -2.88 -8.05
C ALA A 39 15.18 -3.04 -6.63
N VAL A 40 16.50 -3.21 -6.52
CA VAL A 40 17.20 -3.33 -5.22
C VAL A 40 16.99 -2.09 -4.34
N LEU A 41 17.06 -0.89 -4.93
CA LEU A 41 16.81 0.36 -4.18
C LEU A 41 15.36 0.46 -3.72
N ALA A 42 14.41 0.06 -4.55
CA ALA A 42 12.99 0.08 -4.21
C ALA A 42 12.66 -0.93 -3.10
N ASP A 43 13.23 -2.13 -3.14
CA ASP A 43 13.03 -3.15 -2.10
C ASP A 43 13.63 -2.73 -0.77
N ALA A 44 14.85 -2.15 -0.79
CA ALA A 44 15.46 -1.58 0.40
C ALA A 44 14.60 -0.45 0.99
N ALA A 45 14.07 0.44 0.14
CA ALA A 45 13.18 1.52 0.56
C ALA A 45 11.89 0.99 1.21
N ARG A 46 11.27 -0.04 0.63
CA ARG A 46 10.08 -0.67 1.21
C ARG A 46 10.36 -1.31 2.56
N ALA A 47 11.49 -1.99 2.70
CA ALA A 47 11.91 -2.59 3.96
C ALA A 47 12.14 -1.51 5.03
N ASP A 48 12.81 -0.41 4.70
CA ASP A 48 13.01 0.72 5.60
C ASP A 48 11.69 1.36 6.01
N ALA A 49 10.77 1.56 5.07
CA ALA A 49 9.43 2.10 5.33
C ALA A 49 8.62 1.19 6.29
N ALA A 50 8.66 -0.12 6.09
CA ALA A 50 8.01 -1.10 6.95
C ALA A 50 8.57 -1.09 8.38
N ASN A 51 9.84 -0.72 8.54
CA ASN A 51 10.51 -0.56 9.83
C ASN A 51 10.39 0.87 10.42
N GLY A 52 9.56 1.73 9.82
CA GLY A 52 9.36 3.11 10.27
C GLY A 52 10.51 4.07 9.93
N LYS A 53 11.52 3.63 9.19
CA LYS A 53 12.66 4.44 8.76
C LYS A 53 12.32 5.26 7.51
N LEU A 54 11.34 6.15 7.63
CA LEU A 54 10.79 6.86 6.46
C LEU A 54 11.82 7.70 5.71
N ASP A 55 12.75 8.35 6.41
CA ASP A 55 13.78 9.17 5.76
C ASP A 55 14.77 8.32 4.95
N ALA A 56 15.15 7.15 5.45
CA ALA A 56 16.00 6.21 4.71
C ALA A 56 15.29 5.67 3.47
N ALA A 57 14.00 5.35 3.61
CA ALA A 57 13.16 4.92 2.49
C ALA A 57 13.06 6.00 1.40
N VAL A 58 12.83 7.24 1.80
CA VAL A 58 12.80 8.40 0.90
C VAL A 58 14.13 8.54 0.14
N ALA A 59 15.27 8.50 0.84
CA ALA A 59 16.58 8.60 0.23
C ALA A 59 16.83 7.51 -0.81
N SER A 60 16.38 6.28 -0.54
CA SER A 60 16.53 5.15 -1.47
C SER A 60 15.66 5.33 -2.72
N PHE A 61 14.40 5.78 -2.59
CA PHE A 61 13.56 6.08 -3.76
C PHE A 61 14.07 7.29 -4.56
N GLU A 62 14.59 8.32 -3.91
CA GLU A 62 15.22 9.44 -4.60
C GLU A 62 16.47 9.01 -5.40
N ARG A 63 17.24 8.05 -4.88
CA ARG A 63 18.34 7.43 -5.63
C ARG A 63 17.84 6.65 -6.84
N ALA A 64 16.79 5.86 -6.67
CA ALA A 64 16.16 5.13 -7.77
C ALA A 64 15.64 6.08 -8.87
N LEU A 65 15.04 7.19 -8.49
CA LEU A 65 14.57 8.23 -9.42
C LEU A 65 15.70 8.96 -10.17
N ARG A 66 16.92 8.99 -9.64
CA ARG A 66 18.07 9.49 -10.41
C ARG A 66 18.45 8.56 -11.56
N ILE A 67 18.16 7.26 -11.41
CA ILE A 67 18.40 6.25 -12.46
C ILE A 67 17.23 6.25 -13.46
N GLU A 68 15.99 6.24 -12.96
CA GLU A 68 14.77 6.22 -13.77
C GLU A 68 13.84 7.40 -13.46
N PRO A 69 14.15 8.61 -13.92
CA PRO A 69 13.40 9.82 -13.56
C PRO A 69 11.96 9.87 -14.11
N ARG A 70 11.64 9.01 -15.09
CA ARG A 70 10.30 8.92 -15.70
C ARG A 70 9.50 7.70 -15.24
N ASN A 71 10.00 6.96 -14.25
CA ASN A 71 9.29 5.81 -13.71
C ASN A 71 8.15 6.25 -12.79
N PRO A 72 6.87 6.09 -13.20
CA PRO A 72 5.74 6.60 -12.42
C PRO A 72 5.54 5.86 -11.10
N ALA A 73 5.93 4.56 -11.04
CA ALA A 73 5.81 3.79 -9.82
C ALA A 73 6.72 4.32 -8.70
N LEU A 74 7.92 4.78 -9.04
CA LEU A 74 8.85 5.39 -8.08
C LEU A 74 8.29 6.71 -7.53
N TRP A 75 7.70 7.55 -8.38
CA TRP A 75 7.04 8.79 -7.94
C TRP A 75 5.85 8.50 -7.03
N HIS A 76 5.08 7.46 -7.34
CA HIS A 76 3.96 7.00 -6.52
C HIS A 76 4.44 6.57 -5.11
N GLU A 77 5.46 5.73 -5.04
CA GLU A 77 5.99 5.26 -3.76
C GLU A 77 6.54 6.41 -2.92
N LEU A 78 7.27 7.34 -3.54
CA LEU A 78 7.76 8.52 -2.85
C LEU A 78 6.60 9.41 -2.34
N ALA A 79 5.52 9.54 -3.12
CA ALA A 79 4.32 10.27 -2.70
C ALA A 79 3.67 9.65 -1.46
N LYS A 80 3.59 8.31 -1.39
CA LYS A 80 3.09 7.59 -0.21
C LYS A 80 3.92 7.90 1.03
N LEU A 81 5.24 7.88 0.91
CA LEU A 81 6.13 8.18 2.04
C LEU A 81 5.97 9.63 2.52
N ARG A 82 5.87 10.60 1.62
CA ARG A 82 5.64 12.01 1.99
C ARG A 82 4.28 12.20 2.66
N LEU A 83 3.26 11.45 2.22
CA LEU A 83 1.95 11.44 2.90
C LEU A 83 2.07 10.91 4.33
N GLN A 84 2.80 9.81 4.54
CA GLN A 84 3.06 9.24 5.87
C GLN A 84 3.84 10.19 6.78
N GLN A 85 4.77 10.97 6.23
CA GLN A 85 5.53 11.99 6.95
C GLN A 85 4.71 13.25 7.26
N GLY A 86 3.44 13.33 6.83
CA GLY A 86 2.64 14.54 6.98
C GLY A 86 2.97 15.67 6.01
N GLN A 87 3.83 15.40 5.02
CA GLN A 87 4.25 16.37 4.01
C GLN A 87 3.23 16.40 2.85
N TYR A 88 2.01 16.80 3.17
CA TYR A 88 0.85 16.65 2.31
C TYR A 88 0.99 17.36 0.95
N GLN A 89 1.51 18.58 0.93
CA GLN A 89 1.68 19.32 -0.33
C GLN A 89 2.71 18.65 -1.25
N GLN A 90 3.79 18.11 -0.68
CA GLN A 90 4.78 17.37 -1.45
C GLN A 90 4.19 16.06 -1.96
N ALA A 91 3.45 15.32 -1.13
CA ALA A 91 2.77 14.09 -1.53
C ALA A 91 1.83 14.32 -2.72
N GLU A 92 1.03 15.39 -2.69
CA GLU A 92 0.15 15.79 -3.80
C GLU A 92 0.95 16.05 -5.09
N GLY A 93 2.03 16.82 -5.01
CA GLY A 93 2.87 17.14 -6.18
C GLY A 93 3.54 15.91 -6.79
N LEU A 94 4.03 14.99 -5.95
CA LEU A 94 4.68 13.75 -6.39
C LEU A 94 3.66 12.79 -7.04
N ALA A 95 2.48 12.64 -6.45
CA ALA A 95 1.40 11.84 -7.03
C ALA A 95 0.92 12.41 -8.38
N ALA A 96 0.82 13.73 -8.51
CA ALA A 96 0.52 14.38 -9.77
C ALA A 96 1.61 14.13 -10.84
N ARG A 97 2.88 14.14 -10.44
CA ARG A 97 4.00 13.81 -11.34
C ARG A 97 3.94 12.35 -11.78
N SER A 98 3.63 11.42 -10.87
CA SER A 98 3.39 10.02 -11.22
C SER A 98 2.28 9.90 -12.28
N ASN A 99 1.17 10.62 -12.12
CA ASN A 99 0.08 10.63 -13.09
C ASN A 99 0.54 11.11 -14.48
N GLY A 100 1.46 12.06 -14.55
CA GLY A 100 2.03 12.55 -15.81
C GLY A 100 2.80 11.47 -16.59
N TRP A 101 3.38 10.49 -15.92
CA TRP A 101 4.13 9.39 -16.53
C TRP A 101 3.38 8.05 -16.56
N ALA A 102 2.22 7.96 -15.91
CA ALA A 102 1.49 6.70 -15.73
C ALA A 102 0.88 6.14 -17.03
N GLY A 103 0.79 6.94 -18.09
CA GLY A 103 0.21 6.49 -19.36
C GLY A 103 -1.17 5.87 -19.19
N GLY A 104 -1.36 4.68 -19.74
CA GLY A 104 -2.61 3.91 -19.64
C GLY A 104 -2.78 3.10 -18.35
N ASN A 105 -1.86 3.20 -17.37
CA ASN A 105 -1.96 2.46 -16.12
C ASN A 105 -3.04 3.07 -15.20
N LYS A 106 -4.28 2.64 -15.42
CA LYS A 106 -5.45 3.11 -14.66
C LYS A 106 -5.31 2.85 -13.16
N ALA A 107 -4.80 1.67 -12.76
CA ALA A 107 -4.65 1.30 -11.35
C ALA A 107 -3.71 2.25 -10.62
N LEU A 108 -2.56 2.56 -11.23
CA LEU A 108 -1.60 3.51 -10.69
C LEU A 108 -2.20 4.92 -10.60
N ARG A 109 -2.89 5.36 -11.64
CA ARG A 109 -3.58 6.66 -11.64
C ARG A 109 -4.63 6.76 -10.55
N ALA A 110 -5.43 5.71 -10.35
CA ALA A 110 -6.39 5.64 -9.26
C ALA A 110 -5.68 5.76 -7.90
N GLY A 111 -4.57 5.05 -7.70
CA GLY A 111 -3.75 5.15 -6.49
C GLY A 111 -3.23 6.55 -6.25
N ASN A 112 -2.73 7.22 -7.28
CA ASN A 112 -2.24 8.59 -7.21
C ASN A 112 -3.37 9.58 -6.84
N TRP A 113 -4.55 9.45 -7.44
CA TRP A 113 -5.69 10.29 -7.09
C TRP A 113 -6.15 10.08 -5.65
N ARG A 114 -6.04 8.85 -5.10
CA ARG A 114 -6.30 8.62 -3.67
C ARG A 114 -5.30 9.33 -2.77
N ILE A 115 -4.00 9.32 -3.12
CA ILE A 115 -2.98 10.06 -2.38
C ILE A 115 -3.29 11.57 -2.40
N ILE A 116 -3.63 12.12 -3.56
CA ILE A 116 -4.01 13.53 -3.72
C ILE A 116 -5.23 13.86 -2.84
N GLY A 117 -6.26 13.02 -2.89
CA GLY A 117 -7.45 13.18 -2.06
C GLY A 117 -7.13 13.17 -0.57
N GLN A 118 -6.33 12.22 -0.11
CA GLN A 118 -5.91 12.13 1.29
C GLN A 118 -5.07 13.34 1.72
N ALA A 119 -4.14 13.78 0.88
CA ALA A 119 -3.31 14.95 1.16
C ALA A 119 -4.15 16.22 1.30
N ARG A 120 -5.13 16.44 0.41
CA ARG A 120 -6.06 17.56 0.46
C ARG A 120 -6.97 17.51 1.67
N LEU A 121 -7.51 16.32 1.99
CA LEU A 121 -8.32 16.10 3.18
C LEU A 121 -7.57 16.49 4.46
N LYS A 122 -6.30 16.08 4.58
CA LYS A 122 -5.45 16.41 5.72
C LYS A 122 -5.10 17.91 5.83
N ARG A 123 -5.19 18.62 4.71
CA ARG A 123 -4.99 20.09 4.65
C ARG A 123 -6.29 20.89 4.83
N GLY A 124 -7.44 20.21 4.99
CA GLY A 124 -8.75 20.84 5.12
C GLY A 124 -9.40 21.26 3.81
N ASP A 125 -8.84 20.90 2.65
CA ASP A 125 -9.44 21.13 1.34
C ASP A 125 -10.42 20.00 1.02
N TYR A 126 -11.59 20.05 1.64
CA TYR A 126 -12.62 19.02 1.49
C TYR A 126 -13.19 18.93 0.05
N PRO A 127 -13.51 20.05 -0.63
CA PRO A 127 -13.98 19.98 -2.02
C PRO A 127 -12.92 19.41 -2.97
N GLY A 128 -11.68 19.81 -2.82
CA GLY A 128 -10.58 19.29 -3.62
C GLY A 128 -10.29 17.81 -3.33
N ALA A 129 -10.44 17.36 -2.09
CA ALA A 129 -10.32 15.96 -1.72
C ALA A 129 -11.40 15.10 -2.37
N GLN A 130 -12.69 15.55 -2.32
CA GLN A 130 -13.80 14.85 -2.94
C GLN A 130 -13.57 14.69 -4.44
N SER A 131 -13.23 15.79 -5.14
CA SER A 131 -12.91 15.74 -6.57
C SER A 131 -11.79 14.76 -6.92
N ALA A 132 -10.76 14.63 -6.06
CA ALA A 132 -9.69 13.69 -6.29
C ALA A 132 -10.14 12.23 -6.08
N PHE A 133 -10.99 11.95 -5.08
CA PHE A 133 -11.55 10.62 -4.88
C PHE A 133 -12.50 10.21 -6.01
N ASP A 134 -13.29 11.14 -6.55
CA ASP A 134 -14.14 10.88 -7.72
C ASP A 134 -13.30 10.47 -8.93
N LYS A 135 -12.20 11.20 -9.20
CA LYS A 135 -11.24 10.83 -10.24
C LYS A 135 -10.58 9.46 -10.00
N ALA A 136 -10.32 9.10 -8.75
CA ALA A 136 -9.81 7.77 -8.44
C ALA A 136 -10.83 6.68 -8.77
N ALA A 137 -12.12 6.91 -8.49
CA ALA A 137 -13.19 5.99 -8.81
C ALA A 137 -13.39 5.83 -10.33
N GLU A 138 -13.32 6.94 -11.10
CA GLU A 138 -13.38 6.90 -12.56
C GLU A 138 -12.27 6.06 -13.20
N GLN A 139 -11.07 6.05 -12.61
CA GLN A 139 -9.96 5.22 -13.10
C GLN A 139 -10.12 3.74 -12.73
N ALA A 140 -10.93 3.41 -11.73
CA ALA A 140 -11.12 2.04 -11.26
C ALA A 140 -12.16 1.26 -12.11
N ASN A 141 -12.97 1.97 -12.90
CA ASN A 141 -13.96 1.42 -13.83
C ASN A 141 -13.36 1.33 -15.25
#